data_259f710a04f3ab1e966a0c14cc453528
#
_entry.id   259f710a04f3ab1e966a0c14cc453528
#
_cell.length_a   1.000
_cell.length_b   1.000
_cell.length_c   1.000
_cell.angle_alpha   90.00
_cell.angle_beta   90.00
_cell.angle_gamma   90.00
#
_symmetry.space_group_name_H-M   'P 1'
#
loop_
_entity.id
_entity.type
_entity.pdbx_description
1 polymer ?
#
loop_
_entity_poly.entity_id
_entity_poly.type
_entity_poly.pdbx_seq_one_letter_code
_entity_poly.pdbx_strand_id
1 'polypeptide(L)'
;MIRKLVALAALAASAPAWGHIVFAEPEGQAGSYYAGFLRVTHGCGASATVSLRVEIPEGVLTVRPQPKPGWTLAIEHTPLARPVPGEGGATIRERVSAVIWTGELPADQFDQFGLMMKLPDESGALYFPAVQTCVEGRNDWTTIPADPARWHDAETPAPILTVKPAAAGHAAH
;
A
#
# COMPACT_ATOMS: atom_id res chain seq x y z
N MET A 1 -10.54 33.40 -55.74
CA MET A 1 -9.47 32.79 -54.91
C MET A 1 -10.06 32.35 -53.58
N ILE A 2 -10.42 31.07 -53.45
CA ILE A 2 -11.04 30.50 -52.24
C ILE A 2 -9.94 29.85 -51.43
N ARG A 3 -9.60 30.42 -50.28
CA ARG A 3 -8.65 29.84 -49.29
C ARG A 3 -9.37 28.74 -48.49
N LYS A 4 -8.99 27.48 -48.74
CA LYS A 4 -9.44 26.32 -47.94
C LYS A 4 -8.66 26.34 -46.64
N LEU A 5 -9.33 26.66 -45.55
CA LEU A 5 -8.83 26.44 -44.17
C LEU A 5 -8.98 24.94 -43.84
N VAL A 6 -7.85 24.25 -43.73
CA VAL A 6 -7.82 22.88 -43.21
C VAL A 6 -7.69 23.01 -41.68
N ALA A 7 -8.77 22.72 -40.96
CA ALA A 7 -8.74 22.62 -39.51
C ALA A 7 -8.11 21.27 -39.12
N LEU A 8 -6.90 21.33 -38.55
CA LEU A 8 -6.21 20.17 -38.00
C LEU A 8 -6.81 19.89 -36.60
N ALA A 9 -7.68 18.87 -36.49
CA ALA A 9 -8.19 18.41 -35.21
C ALA A 9 -7.07 17.62 -34.51
N ALA A 10 -6.46 18.22 -33.50
CA ALA A 10 -5.55 17.52 -32.60
C ALA A 10 -6.37 16.57 -31.72
N LEU A 11 -6.32 15.27 -31.97
CA LEU A 11 -6.77 14.26 -31.02
C LEU A 11 -5.81 14.32 -29.82
N ALA A 12 -6.26 14.91 -28.71
CA ALA A 12 -5.60 14.77 -27.43
C ALA A 12 -5.76 13.30 -26.98
N ALA A 13 -4.73 12.50 -27.16
CA ALA A 13 -4.65 11.17 -26.52
C ALA A 13 -4.59 11.40 -25.02
N SER A 14 -5.71 11.17 -24.31
CA SER A 14 -5.71 11.10 -22.85
C SER A 14 -4.90 9.88 -22.46
N ALA A 15 -3.71 10.08 -21.91
CA ALA A 15 -2.98 9.01 -21.25
C ALA A 15 -3.84 8.49 -20.08
N PRO A 16 -4.01 7.17 -19.92
CA PRO A 16 -4.70 6.63 -18.76
C PRO A 16 -3.97 7.11 -17.50
N ALA A 17 -4.67 7.84 -16.65
CA ALA A 17 -4.18 8.16 -15.30
C ALA A 17 -4.25 6.87 -14.49
N TRP A 18 -3.14 6.16 -14.35
CA TRP A 18 -3.04 4.98 -13.49
C TRP A 18 -3.10 5.46 -12.03
N GLY A 19 -4.21 5.20 -11.37
CA GLY A 19 -4.35 5.47 -9.94
C GLY A 19 -3.66 4.38 -9.16
N HIS A 20 -2.47 4.66 -8.64
CA HIS A 20 -1.72 3.72 -7.81
C HIS A 20 -2.36 3.57 -6.42
N ILE A 21 -2.20 2.38 -5.80
CA ILE A 21 -2.44 2.24 -4.37
C ILE A 21 -1.28 2.92 -3.63
N VAL A 22 -1.59 3.89 -2.78
CA VAL A 22 -0.60 4.68 -2.04
C VAL A 22 -0.99 4.80 -0.57
N PHE A 23 -0.02 5.01 0.31
CA PHE A 23 -0.33 5.45 1.67
C PHE A 23 -0.84 6.88 1.68
N ALA A 24 -1.86 7.14 2.50
CA ALA A 24 -2.41 8.50 2.71
C ALA A 24 -1.33 9.45 3.22
N GLU A 25 -0.49 8.96 4.12
CA GLU A 25 0.68 9.62 4.67
C GLU A 25 1.88 8.72 4.41
N PRO A 26 2.71 9.01 3.38
CA PRO A 26 3.74 8.09 2.91
C PRO A 26 5.03 8.12 3.73
N GLU A 27 5.02 8.75 4.91
CA GLU A 27 6.18 8.88 5.78
C GLU A 27 5.83 8.52 7.22
N GLY A 28 6.75 7.81 7.91
CA GLY A 28 6.67 7.50 9.32
C GLY A 28 8.06 7.61 9.97
N GLN A 29 8.13 7.62 11.31
CA GLN A 29 9.40 7.70 12.04
C GLN A 29 9.85 6.30 12.49
N ALA A 30 11.16 6.05 12.42
CA ALA A 30 11.77 4.82 12.88
C ALA A 30 11.43 4.57 14.35
N GLY A 31 11.16 3.30 14.70
CA GLY A 31 10.82 2.86 16.05
C GLY A 31 9.46 3.35 16.58
N SER A 32 8.67 4.10 15.80
CA SER A 32 7.37 4.62 16.25
C SER A 32 6.20 3.72 15.85
N TYR A 33 5.05 3.92 16.53
CA TYR A 33 3.78 3.44 16.00
C TYR A 33 3.29 4.34 14.88
N TYR A 34 2.75 3.72 13.84
CA TYR A 34 2.27 4.39 12.64
C TYR A 34 0.93 3.79 12.22
N ALA A 35 -0.08 4.65 12.06
CA ALA A 35 -1.37 4.30 11.50
C ALA A 35 -1.37 4.64 10.00
N GLY A 36 -1.12 3.64 9.16
CA GLY A 36 -1.09 3.80 7.70
C GLY A 36 -2.43 3.46 7.07
N PHE A 37 -2.84 4.26 6.09
CA PHE A 37 -4.06 4.03 5.32
C PHE A 37 -3.72 3.90 3.84
N LEU A 38 -3.86 2.70 3.29
CA LEU A 38 -3.73 2.44 1.86
C LEU A 38 -4.98 2.93 1.14
N ARG A 39 -4.82 3.84 0.19
CA ARG A 39 -5.91 4.37 -0.65
C ARG A 39 -6.04 3.53 -1.90
N VAL A 40 -7.24 2.96 -2.11
CA VAL A 40 -7.67 2.34 -3.36
C VAL A 40 -8.62 3.33 -4.03
N THR A 41 -8.21 3.91 -5.14
CA THR A 41 -8.89 5.07 -5.75
C THR A 41 -9.80 4.71 -6.92
N HIS A 42 -9.75 3.47 -7.40
CA HIS A 42 -10.58 2.96 -8.49
C HIS A 42 -10.56 1.43 -8.52
N GLY A 43 -11.48 0.84 -9.28
CA GLY A 43 -11.50 -0.59 -9.58
C GLY A 43 -10.49 -0.99 -10.67
N CYS A 44 -10.66 -2.19 -11.22
CA CYS A 44 -9.91 -2.65 -12.39
C CYS A 44 -10.66 -2.19 -13.66
N GLY A 45 -10.36 -0.99 -14.14
CA GLY A 45 -11.20 -0.34 -15.14
C GLY A 45 -12.60 -0.04 -14.59
N ALA A 46 -13.64 -0.58 -15.23
CA ALA A 46 -15.03 -0.44 -14.79
C ALA A 46 -15.48 -1.53 -13.78
N SER A 47 -14.60 -2.43 -13.38
CA SER A 47 -14.93 -3.56 -12.50
C SER A 47 -14.68 -3.22 -11.03
N ALA A 48 -15.66 -3.52 -10.17
CA ALA A 48 -15.57 -3.27 -8.73
C ALA A 48 -14.49 -4.12 -8.07
N THR A 49 -13.76 -3.55 -7.10
CA THR A 49 -12.80 -4.28 -6.27
C THR A 49 -13.55 -5.18 -5.29
N VAL A 50 -13.19 -6.46 -5.23
CA VAL A 50 -13.78 -7.44 -4.31
C VAL A 50 -12.80 -7.98 -3.28
N SER A 51 -11.51 -7.77 -3.46
CA SER A 51 -10.49 -8.12 -2.47
C SER A 51 -9.26 -7.24 -2.60
N LEU A 52 -8.67 -6.92 -1.47
CA LEU A 52 -7.35 -6.30 -1.36
C LEU A 52 -6.49 -7.16 -0.44
N ARG A 53 -5.42 -7.76 -0.99
CA ARG A 53 -4.38 -8.46 -0.25
C ARG A 53 -3.13 -7.60 -0.20
N VAL A 54 -2.60 -7.38 0.99
CA VAL A 54 -1.41 -6.55 1.20
C VAL A 54 -0.35 -7.39 1.92
N GLU A 55 0.83 -7.53 1.33
CA GLU A 55 1.98 -8.15 1.97
C GLU A 55 2.66 -7.19 2.93
N ILE A 56 3.05 -7.71 4.08
CA ILE A 56 3.72 -6.94 5.11
C ILE A 56 5.23 -7.20 5.02
N PRO A 57 6.06 -6.16 4.86
CA PRO A 57 7.51 -6.31 4.78
C PRO A 57 8.10 -6.92 6.08
N GLU A 58 9.20 -7.68 5.94
CA GLU A 58 9.77 -8.46 7.05
C GLU A 58 10.19 -7.63 8.25
N GLY A 59 10.60 -6.39 8.07
CA GLY A 59 10.99 -5.48 9.16
C GLY A 59 9.82 -5.01 10.03
N VAL A 60 8.56 -5.24 9.62
CA VAL A 60 7.36 -4.87 10.37
C VAL A 60 6.82 -6.09 11.09
N LEU A 61 7.14 -6.22 12.38
CA LEU A 61 6.80 -7.40 13.18
C LEU A 61 5.39 -7.33 13.78
N THR A 62 4.92 -6.14 14.14
CA THR A 62 3.62 -5.92 14.77
C THR A 62 2.70 -5.14 13.83
N VAL A 63 1.59 -5.78 13.45
CA VAL A 63 0.57 -5.19 12.59
C VAL A 63 -0.81 -5.51 13.15
N ARG A 64 -1.66 -4.50 13.19
CA ARG A 64 -3.07 -4.62 13.53
C ARG A 64 -3.91 -3.98 12.43
N PRO A 65 -4.55 -4.76 11.56
CA PRO A 65 -5.40 -4.22 10.52
C PRO A 65 -6.69 -3.66 11.11
N GLN A 66 -7.19 -2.61 10.48
CA GLN A 66 -8.47 -2.03 10.84
C GLN A 66 -9.62 -2.89 10.30
N PRO A 67 -10.57 -3.33 11.16
CA PRO A 67 -11.83 -3.91 10.69
C PRO A 67 -12.61 -2.87 9.89
N LYS A 68 -13.32 -3.33 8.87
CA LYS A 68 -14.05 -2.45 7.94
C LYS A 68 -15.49 -2.93 7.78
N PRO A 69 -16.51 -2.06 7.98
CA PRO A 69 -17.91 -2.43 7.77
C PRO A 69 -18.14 -2.97 6.35
N GLY A 70 -18.86 -4.09 6.24
CA GLY A 70 -19.15 -4.74 4.95
C GLY A 70 -17.98 -5.54 4.37
N TRP A 71 -16.82 -5.61 5.05
CA TRP A 71 -15.67 -6.39 4.63
C TRP A 71 -15.34 -7.47 5.65
N THR A 72 -14.93 -8.64 5.17
CA THR A 72 -14.29 -9.66 5.99
C THR A 72 -12.79 -9.42 6.01
N LEU A 73 -12.14 -9.80 7.13
CA LEU A 73 -10.73 -9.60 7.35
C LEU A 73 -10.07 -10.95 7.64
N ALA A 74 -8.99 -11.27 6.90
CA ALA A 74 -8.11 -12.39 7.18
C ALA A 74 -6.68 -11.90 7.40
N ILE A 75 -5.94 -12.57 8.27
CA ILE A 75 -4.56 -12.25 8.62
C ILE A 75 -3.73 -13.51 8.44
N GLU A 76 -2.70 -13.43 7.61
CA GLU A 76 -1.71 -14.49 7.41
C GLU A 76 -0.52 -14.27 8.32
N HIS A 77 0.01 -15.35 8.90
CA HIS A 77 1.19 -15.31 9.75
C HIS A 77 2.29 -16.21 9.19
N THR A 78 3.54 -15.79 9.39
CA THR A 78 4.72 -16.58 9.04
C THR A 78 5.61 -16.70 10.28
N PRO A 79 6.08 -17.91 10.64
CA PRO A 79 7.04 -18.09 11.72
C PRO A 79 8.32 -17.31 11.47
N LEU A 80 8.87 -16.70 12.53
CA LEU A 80 10.20 -16.10 12.50
C LEU A 80 11.27 -17.20 12.54
N ALA A 81 12.37 -17.00 11.83
CA ALA A 81 13.53 -17.92 11.90
C ALA A 81 14.10 -18.04 13.32
N ARG A 82 13.98 -16.96 14.09
CA ARG A 82 14.33 -16.89 15.53
C ARG A 82 13.31 -16.04 16.27
N PRO A 83 12.88 -16.44 17.46
CA PRO A 83 12.07 -15.59 18.30
C PRO A 83 12.80 -14.27 18.63
N VAL A 84 12.08 -13.17 18.68
CA VAL A 84 12.61 -11.86 19.03
C VAL A 84 11.88 -11.28 20.24
N PRO A 85 12.51 -10.41 21.04
CA PRO A 85 11.85 -9.70 22.12
C PRO A 85 10.71 -8.83 21.56
N GLY A 86 9.57 -8.86 22.23
CA GLY A 86 8.44 -7.98 22.01
C GLY A 86 8.25 -7.01 23.17
N GLU A 87 7.26 -6.14 23.06
CA GLU A 87 6.92 -5.18 24.12
C GLU A 87 6.38 -5.90 25.36
N GLY A 88 6.61 -5.31 26.54
CA GLY A 88 6.13 -5.83 27.81
C GLY A 88 6.72 -7.19 28.20
N GLY A 89 7.90 -7.56 27.69
CA GLY A 89 8.54 -8.84 27.95
C GLY A 89 7.98 -10.02 27.16
N ALA A 90 7.11 -9.76 26.18
CA ALA A 90 6.59 -10.77 25.27
C ALA A 90 7.70 -11.33 24.37
N THR A 91 7.49 -12.54 23.85
CA THR A 91 8.36 -13.13 22.82
C THR A 91 7.56 -13.29 21.54
N ILE A 92 8.00 -12.63 20.48
CA ILE A 92 7.40 -12.72 19.14
C ILE A 92 8.02 -13.93 18.43
N ARG A 93 7.19 -14.88 18.00
CA ARG A 93 7.59 -16.12 17.31
C ARG A 93 7.13 -16.17 15.86
N GLU A 94 6.17 -15.34 15.52
CA GLU A 94 5.60 -15.20 14.19
C GLU A 94 5.32 -13.73 13.91
N ARG A 95 5.27 -13.37 12.64
CA ARG A 95 4.88 -12.04 12.19
C ARG A 95 3.65 -12.12 11.30
N VAL A 96 2.90 -11.05 11.20
CA VAL A 96 1.91 -10.91 10.13
C VAL A 96 2.66 -10.84 8.80
N SER A 97 2.32 -11.72 7.87
CA SER A 97 2.93 -11.75 6.54
C SER A 97 2.04 -11.14 5.47
N ALA A 98 0.71 -11.22 5.63
CA ALA A 98 -0.22 -10.51 4.78
C ALA A 98 -1.54 -10.22 5.52
N VAL A 99 -2.26 -9.23 5.01
CA VAL A 99 -3.61 -8.89 5.43
C VAL A 99 -4.51 -8.89 4.20
N ILE A 100 -5.69 -9.52 4.32
CA ILE A 100 -6.65 -9.62 3.22
C ILE A 100 -8.00 -9.04 3.69
N TRP A 101 -8.49 -8.06 2.97
CA TRP A 101 -9.86 -7.58 3.08
C TRP A 101 -10.65 -8.11 1.89
N THR A 102 -11.84 -8.69 2.14
CA THR A 102 -12.77 -9.17 1.12
C THR A 102 -14.12 -8.53 1.32
N GLY A 103 -14.61 -7.83 0.31
CA GLY A 103 -15.87 -7.07 0.33
C GLY A 103 -16.12 -6.49 -1.05
N GLU A 104 -16.77 -5.34 -1.14
CA GLU A 104 -17.05 -4.69 -2.41
C GLU A 104 -16.79 -3.19 -2.32
N LEU A 105 -16.01 -2.67 -3.30
CA LEU A 105 -15.81 -1.25 -3.55
C LEU A 105 -16.14 -0.98 -5.01
N PRO A 106 -17.22 -0.22 -5.31
CA PRO A 106 -17.56 0.17 -6.68
C PRO A 106 -16.41 0.81 -7.41
N ALA A 107 -16.32 0.60 -8.73
CA ALA A 107 -15.16 0.99 -9.52
C ALA A 107 -14.93 2.51 -9.57
N ASP A 108 -15.98 3.30 -9.37
CA ASP A 108 -16.00 4.78 -9.38
C ASP A 108 -15.90 5.39 -7.98
N GLN A 109 -15.63 4.56 -6.95
CA GLN A 109 -15.46 5.01 -5.56
C GLN A 109 -14.05 4.75 -5.07
N PHE A 110 -13.65 5.48 -4.05
CA PHE A 110 -12.39 5.24 -3.34
C PHE A 110 -12.63 4.81 -1.90
N ASP A 111 -11.68 4.08 -1.35
CA ASP A 111 -11.70 3.71 0.06
C ASP A 111 -10.30 3.59 0.65
N GLN A 112 -10.21 3.50 1.98
CA GLN A 112 -8.96 3.38 2.71
C GLN A 112 -8.93 2.10 3.54
N PHE A 113 -7.77 1.44 3.57
CA PHE A 113 -7.52 0.20 4.29
C PHE A 113 -6.43 0.43 5.33
N GLY A 114 -6.81 0.41 6.61
CA GLY A 114 -5.96 0.84 7.70
C GLY A 114 -5.09 -0.28 8.27
N LEU A 115 -3.84 0.05 8.57
CA LEU A 115 -2.87 -0.79 9.27
C LEU A 115 -2.23 0.03 10.41
N MET A 116 -2.37 -0.42 11.66
CA MET A 116 -1.57 0.07 12.77
C MET A 116 -0.32 -0.79 12.87
N MET A 117 0.85 -0.20 12.76
CA MET A 117 2.14 -0.89 12.70
C MET A 117 3.14 -0.30 13.68
N LYS A 118 4.03 -1.16 14.21
CA LYS A 118 5.29 -0.71 14.81
C LYS A 118 6.33 -0.70 13.71
N LEU A 119 6.83 0.48 13.35
CA LEU A 119 7.87 0.61 12.34
C LEU A 119 9.23 0.13 12.87
N PRO A 120 10.12 -0.39 11.99
CA PRO A 120 11.47 -0.77 12.38
C PRO A 120 12.28 0.43 12.88
N ASP A 121 13.32 0.16 13.65
CA ASP A 121 14.23 1.19 14.16
C ASP A 121 15.15 1.75 13.05
N GLU A 122 15.26 1.04 11.95
CA GLU A 122 16.06 1.43 10.80
C GLU A 122 15.25 2.32 9.86
N SER A 123 15.84 3.41 9.39
CA SER A 123 15.25 4.26 8.35
C SER A 123 15.43 3.65 6.97
N GLY A 124 14.49 3.92 6.06
CA GLY A 124 14.53 3.39 4.69
C GLY A 124 13.16 3.30 4.05
N ALA A 125 13.11 2.68 2.89
CA ALA A 125 11.87 2.42 2.17
C ALA A 125 11.31 1.05 2.56
N LEU A 126 10.04 1.01 2.94
CA LEU A 126 9.27 -0.21 3.12
C LEU A 126 8.26 -0.33 1.97
N TYR A 127 8.26 -1.47 1.30
CA TYR A 127 7.33 -1.77 0.24
C TYR A 127 6.27 -2.75 0.72
N PHE A 128 5.03 -2.49 0.33
CA PHE A 128 3.85 -3.29 0.69
C PHE A 128 3.19 -3.84 -0.58
N PRO A 129 3.73 -4.89 -1.20
CA PRO A 129 3.13 -5.46 -2.40
C PRO A 129 1.64 -5.73 -2.16
N ALA A 130 0.81 -5.27 -3.10
CA ALA A 130 -0.63 -5.38 -2.96
C ALA A 130 -1.26 -5.98 -4.21
N VAL A 131 -2.20 -6.91 -4.03
CA VAL A 131 -3.02 -7.48 -5.09
C VAL A 131 -4.45 -7.00 -4.90
N GLN A 132 -4.94 -6.24 -5.86
CA GLN A 132 -6.31 -5.78 -5.96
C GLN A 132 -7.06 -6.70 -6.90
N THR A 133 -7.98 -7.52 -6.37
CA THR A 133 -8.83 -8.39 -7.17
C THR A 133 -10.17 -7.72 -7.38
N CYS A 134 -10.64 -7.72 -8.62
CA CYS A 134 -11.94 -7.19 -8.99
C CYS A 134 -12.91 -8.32 -9.39
N VAL A 135 -14.18 -7.99 -9.58
CA VAL A 135 -15.18 -8.95 -10.13
C VAL A 135 -14.66 -9.50 -11.45
N GLU A 136 -14.08 -8.63 -12.29
CA GLU A 136 -13.39 -9.01 -13.52
C GLU A 136 -11.98 -8.41 -13.50
N GLY A 137 -10.95 -9.28 -13.62
CA GLY A 137 -9.55 -8.88 -13.65
C GLY A 137 -8.93 -8.60 -12.27
N ARG A 138 -7.69 -8.14 -12.30
CA ARG A 138 -6.93 -7.75 -11.11
C ARG A 138 -5.82 -6.78 -11.47
N ASN A 139 -5.34 -6.04 -10.49
CA ASN A 139 -4.14 -5.21 -10.57
C ASN A 139 -3.11 -5.73 -9.56
N ASP A 140 -1.91 -6.05 -10.04
CA ASP A 140 -0.80 -6.53 -9.22
C ASP A 140 0.15 -5.35 -8.94
N TRP A 141 -0.08 -4.63 -7.86
CA TRP A 141 0.76 -3.52 -7.37
C TRP A 141 1.97 -4.08 -6.62
N THR A 142 2.89 -4.71 -7.35
CA THR A 142 3.96 -5.53 -6.75
C THR A 142 5.36 -5.16 -7.23
N THR A 143 5.49 -4.23 -8.19
CA THR A 143 6.79 -3.82 -8.71
C THR A 143 7.57 -3.03 -7.67
N ILE A 144 8.74 -3.53 -7.27
CA ILE A 144 9.68 -2.85 -6.37
C ILE A 144 10.84 -2.35 -7.23
N PRO A 145 10.98 -1.03 -7.46
CA PRO A 145 12.09 -0.48 -8.22
C PRO A 145 13.40 -0.61 -7.44
N ALA A 146 14.52 -0.80 -8.16
CA ALA A 146 15.85 -0.84 -7.56
C ALA A 146 16.24 0.49 -6.88
N ASP A 147 15.72 1.61 -7.37
CA ASP A 147 15.88 2.95 -6.79
C ASP A 147 14.50 3.47 -6.35
N PRO A 148 14.30 3.73 -5.05
CA PRO A 148 13.04 4.28 -4.54
C PRO A 148 12.65 5.62 -5.18
N ALA A 149 13.60 6.43 -5.62
CA ALA A 149 13.33 7.70 -6.31
C ALA A 149 12.63 7.51 -7.66
N ARG A 150 12.73 6.32 -8.24
CA ARG A 150 12.09 5.93 -9.50
C ARG A 150 10.77 5.16 -9.32
N TRP A 151 10.18 5.25 -8.14
CA TRP A 151 8.92 4.56 -7.83
C TRP A 151 7.80 4.90 -8.83
N HIS A 152 7.72 6.16 -9.24
CA HIS A 152 6.70 6.64 -10.19
C HIS A 152 6.91 6.16 -11.64
N ASP A 153 8.07 5.61 -11.97
CA ASP A 153 8.37 5.12 -13.32
C ASP A 153 7.80 3.71 -13.55
N ALA A 154 7.42 3.01 -12.49
CA ALA A 154 6.81 1.69 -12.59
C ALA A 154 5.33 1.79 -12.95
N GLU A 155 4.84 0.89 -13.78
CA GLU A 155 3.43 0.82 -14.17
C GLU A 155 2.53 0.38 -13.00
N THR A 156 3.00 -0.61 -12.23
CA THR A 156 2.28 -1.20 -11.08
C THR A 156 3.17 -1.23 -9.84
N PRO A 157 3.61 -0.07 -9.32
CA PRO A 157 4.53 -0.03 -8.20
C PRO A 157 3.87 -0.52 -6.91
N ALA A 158 4.62 -1.25 -6.10
CA ALA A 158 4.20 -1.59 -4.75
C ALA A 158 4.05 -0.32 -3.90
N PRO A 159 2.96 -0.18 -3.11
CA PRO A 159 2.85 0.91 -2.14
C PRO A 159 4.12 1.06 -1.31
N ILE A 160 4.60 2.29 -1.16
CA ILE A 160 5.85 2.61 -0.46
C ILE A 160 5.56 3.46 0.77
N LEU A 161 6.22 3.14 1.89
CA LEU A 161 6.29 3.96 3.09
C LEU A 161 7.76 4.31 3.36
N THR A 162 8.06 5.59 3.47
CA THR A 162 9.40 6.06 3.82
C THR A 162 9.53 6.16 5.34
N VAL A 163 10.39 5.33 5.93
CA VAL A 163 10.75 5.41 7.35
C VAL A 163 11.85 6.43 7.51
N LYS A 164 11.54 7.55 8.15
CA LYS A 164 12.48 8.61 8.49
C LYS A 164 13.28 8.24 9.74
N PRO A 165 14.51 8.76 9.93
CA PRO A 165 15.21 8.61 11.19
C PRO A 165 14.36 9.03 12.39
N ALA A 166 14.54 8.36 13.53
CA ALA A 166 13.87 8.75 14.77
C ALA A 166 14.15 10.23 15.07
N ALA A 167 13.12 10.98 15.54
CA ALA A 167 13.33 12.36 15.94
C ALA A 167 14.33 12.41 17.11
N ALA A 168 15.33 13.28 17.00
CA ALA A 168 16.28 13.49 18.09
C ALA A 168 15.50 14.03 19.31
N GLY A 169 15.36 13.21 20.36
CA GLY A 169 14.71 13.62 21.61
C GLY A 169 13.62 12.73 22.19
N HIS A 170 13.21 11.65 21.53
CA HIS A 170 12.31 10.67 22.13
C HIS A 170 13.13 9.45 22.62
N ALA A 171 13.88 9.65 23.69
CA ALA A 171 14.36 8.54 24.51
C ALA A 171 13.13 7.88 25.16
N ALA A 172 13.06 6.56 25.06
CA ALA A 172 11.98 5.69 25.49
C ALA A 172 11.33 6.10 26.82
N HIS A 173 10.00 6.13 26.83
CA HIS A 173 9.19 5.96 28.04
C HIS A 173 8.74 4.52 28.18
#